data_e0cc7e5b9d11415981e53da3e5ae8c13
#
_entry.id   e0cc7e5b9d11415981e53da3e5ae8c13
#
_cell.length_a   1.000
_cell.length_b   1.000
_cell.length_c   1.000
_cell.angle_alpha   90.00
_cell.angle_beta   90.00
_cell.angle_gamma   90.00
#
_symmetry.space_group_name_H-M   'P 1'
#
loop_
_entity.id
_entity.type
_entity.pdbx_description
1 polymer ?
#
loop_
_entity_poly.entity_id
_entity_poly.type
_entity_poly.pdbx_seq_one_letter_code
_entity_poly.pdbx_strand_id
1 'polypeptide(L)'
;MKISKITIKSLFGIKEWSGDGKNIELVGDNGTGKTSVIDAIRYALTNASDREYIIKNGETEGEIFIETDSGLSIDRKPRQGMTDYKSVKQNGNVVPSPETFLKTIFTPLQLSPMEFISMDKKTQNATILDMIQYDWNLDTIKEWFGELPPDVNYEQNILAVLNDIQAENGYYFMHRQDVNRDIRAKKAVIADIGSSLPIDY
;
A
#
# COMPACT_ATOMS: atom_id res chain seq x y z
N MET A 1 -7.69 0.10 -17.97
CA MET A 1 -8.97 0.45 -17.30
C MET A 1 -9.06 1.95 -17.22
N LYS A 2 -10.16 2.52 -17.73
CA LYS A 2 -10.47 3.95 -17.66
C LYS A 2 -11.92 4.10 -17.20
N ILE A 3 -12.21 5.16 -16.45
CA ILE A 3 -13.58 5.48 -16.08
C ILE A 3 -14.32 5.93 -17.35
N SER A 4 -15.50 5.38 -17.60
CA SER A 4 -16.36 5.71 -18.72
C SER A 4 -17.55 6.58 -18.31
N LYS A 5 -17.97 6.47 -17.06
CA LYS A 5 -19.09 7.27 -16.52
C LYS A 5 -18.94 7.45 -15.02
N ILE A 6 -19.25 8.66 -14.55
CA ILE A 6 -19.40 8.99 -13.14
C ILE A 6 -20.70 9.75 -12.96
N THR A 7 -21.48 9.40 -11.95
CA THR A 7 -22.66 10.16 -11.52
C THR A 7 -22.63 10.31 -10.02
N ILE A 8 -22.78 11.55 -9.54
CA ILE A 8 -22.79 11.89 -8.11
C ILE A 8 -24.08 12.65 -7.84
N LYS A 9 -24.83 12.24 -6.80
CA LYS A 9 -26.04 12.93 -6.35
C LYS A 9 -26.03 13.05 -4.84
N SER A 10 -26.39 14.22 -4.36
CA SER A 10 -26.56 14.54 -2.93
C SER A 10 -25.41 14.10 -2.03
N LEU A 11 -24.14 14.25 -2.49
CA LEU A 11 -22.93 13.93 -1.74
C LEU A 11 -22.02 15.13 -1.55
N PHE A 12 -21.41 15.27 -0.38
CA PHE A 12 -20.36 16.27 -0.06
C PHE A 12 -20.71 17.71 -0.47
N GLY A 13 -22.01 18.06 -0.44
CA GLY A 13 -22.50 19.37 -0.87
C GLY A 13 -22.88 19.46 -2.36
N ILE A 14 -22.55 18.47 -3.16
CA ILE A 14 -22.96 18.38 -4.57
C ILE A 14 -24.45 18.00 -4.62
N LYS A 15 -25.25 18.74 -5.40
CA LYS A 15 -26.63 18.35 -5.68
C LYS A 15 -26.67 17.24 -6.74
N GLU A 16 -26.05 17.51 -7.88
CA GLU A 16 -25.92 16.55 -8.97
C GLU A 16 -24.71 16.93 -9.83
N TRP A 17 -23.94 15.92 -10.23
CA TRP A 17 -22.80 16.09 -11.13
C TRP A 17 -22.58 14.78 -11.90
N SER A 18 -22.19 14.89 -13.15
CA SER A 18 -21.86 13.72 -13.99
C SER A 18 -20.66 14.03 -14.88
N GLY A 19 -19.87 12.98 -15.15
CA GLY A 19 -18.71 13.03 -16.05
C GLY A 19 -18.69 11.79 -16.96
N ASP A 20 -18.14 11.97 -18.15
CA ASP A 20 -18.04 10.94 -19.21
C ASP A 20 -16.71 10.17 -19.19
N GLY A 21 -15.93 10.30 -18.11
CA GLY A 21 -14.66 9.60 -17.94
C GLY A 21 -13.50 10.09 -18.79
N LYS A 22 -13.67 11.15 -19.57
CA LYS A 22 -12.57 11.84 -20.27
C LYS A 22 -11.77 12.68 -19.27
N ASN A 23 -10.69 13.28 -19.75
CA ASN A 23 -9.97 14.27 -18.94
C ASN A 23 -10.91 15.41 -18.57
N ILE A 24 -11.13 15.61 -17.27
CA ILE A 24 -12.05 16.62 -16.75
C ILE A 24 -11.25 17.65 -15.97
N GLU A 25 -11.41 18.91 -16.33
CA GLU A 25 -10.91 20.04 -15.56
C GLU A 25 -12.07 20.67 -14.77
N LEU A 26 -11.91 20.74 -13.44
CA LEU A 26 -12.88 21.37 -12.55
C LEU A 26 -12.44 22.79 -12.23
N VAL A 27 -13.07 23.77 -12.88
CA VAL A 27 -12.80 25.20 -12.70
C VAL A 27 -13.95 25.87 -11.96
N GLY A 28 -13.65 26.87 -11.15
CA GLY A 28 -14.65 27.66 -10.41
C GLY A 28 -14.07 28.25 -9.12
N ASP A 29 -14.84 29.12 -8.47
CA ASP A 29 -14.46 29.79 -7.22
C ASP A 29 -14.30 28.83 -6.05
N ASN A 30 -13.71 29.32 -4.95
CA ASN A 30 -13.63 28.54 -3.71
C ASN A 30 -15.03 28.21 -3.18
N GLY A 31 -15.23 26.98 -2.71
CA GLY A 31 -16.52 26.55 -2.19
C GLY A 31 -17.51 26.00 -3.22
N THR A 32 -17.21 26.01 -4.53
CA THR A 32 -18.10 25.51 -5.60
C THR A 32 -18.20 23.99 -5.70
N GLY A 33 -17.49 23.24 -4.86
CA GLY A 33 -17.62 21.77 -4.81
C GLY A 33 -16.57 21.00 -5.62
N LYS A 34 -15.50 21.64 -6.12
CA LYS A 34 -14.43 20.97 -6.88
C LYS A 34 -13.81 19.79 -6.09
N THR A 35 -13.39 20.05 -4.87
CA THR A 35 -12.86 19.01 -3.96
C THR A 35 -13.91 17.96 -3.61
N SER A 36 -15.18 18.35 -3.54
CA SER A 36 -16.27 17.43 -3.25
C SER A 36 -16.45 16.34 -4.32
N VAL A 37 -16.15 16.66 -5.59
CA VAL A 37 -16.16 15.66 -6.67
C VAL A 37 -15.05 14.62 -6.45
N ILE A 38 -13.84 15.07 -6.10
CA ILE A 38 -12.70 14.20 -5.81
C ILE A 38 -12.99 13.33 -4.58
N ASP A 39 -13.54 13.92 -3.51
CA ASP A 39 -13.89 13.20 -2.29
C ASP A 39 -14.99 12.15 -2.54
N ALA A 40 -15.96 12.44 -3.40
CA ALA A 40 -16.99 11.49 -3.77
C ALA A 40 -16.40 10.30 -4.55
N ILE A 41 -15.49 10.55 -5.49
CA ILE A 41 -14.78 9.47 -6.20
C ILE A 41 -13.93 8.65 -5.22
N ARG A 42 -13.17 9.30 -4.32
CA ARG A 42 -12.40 8.61 -3.29
C ARG A 42 -13.31 7.73 -2.41
N TYR A 43 -14.44 8.27 -1.96
CA TYR A 43 -15.43 7.52 -1.19
C TYR A 43 -15.95 6.29 -1.96
N ALA A 44 -16.26 6.42 -3.23
CA ALA A 44 -16.69 5.29 -4.05
C ALA A 44 -15.66 4.16 -4.08
N LEU A 45 -14.38 4.50 -4.19
CA LEU A 45 -13.29 3.55 -4.36
C LEU A 45 -12.78 2.95 -3.03
N THR A 46 -12.81 3.72 -1.94
CA THR A 46 -12.24 3.29 -0.64
C THR A 46 -13.30 2.95 0.40
N ASN A 47 -14.53 3.37 0.22
CA ASN A 47 -15.60 3.34 1.24
C ASN A 47 -15.24 4.10 2.52
N ALA A 48 -14.38 5.11 2.43
CA ALA A 48 -13.92 5.94 3.54
C ALA A 48 -14.02 7.42 3.18
N SER A 49 -14.22 8.26 4.17
CA SER A 49 -14.25 9.71 4.04
C SER A 49 -13.61 10.36 5.25
N ASP A 50 -12.83 11.40 5.02
CA ASP A 50 -12.27 12.26 6.08
C ASP A 50 -13.25 13.37 6.48
N ARG A 51 -14.39 13.48 5.80
CA ARG A 51 -15.44 14.46 6.11
C ARG A 51 -16.45 13.88 7.09
N GLU A 52 -16.87 14.71 8.01
CA GLU A 52 -17.89 14.39 9.01
C GLU A 52 -19.24 14.01 8.37
N TYR A 53 -19.58 14.69 7.27
CA TYR A 53 -20.85 14.47 6.57
C TYR A 53 -20.59 14.03 5.12
N ILE A 54 -21.10 12.88 4.74
CA ILE A 54 -21.05 12.31 3.39
C ILE A 54 -22.27 12.77 2.59
N ILE A 55 -23.46 12.67 3.18
CA ILE A 55 -24.72 13.06 2.55
C ILE A 55 -24.85 14.59 2.59
N LYS A 56 -25.33 15.16 1.53
CA LYS A 56 -25.59 16.61 1.45
C LYS A 56 -26.59 17.03 2.50
N ASN A 57 -26.33 18.17 3.17
CA ASN A 57 -27.23 18.71 4.18
C ASN A 57 -28.65 18.93 3.63
N GLY A 58 -29.65 18.41 4.34
CA GLY A 58 -31.05 18.46 3.93
C GLY A 58 -31.52 17.26 3.11
N GLU A 59 -30.62 16.34 2.75
CA GLU A 59 -30.95 15.10 2.04
C GLU A 59 -30.86 13.89 2.98
N THR A 60 -31.61 12.84 2.70
CA THR A 60 -31.61 11.59 3.50
C THR A 60 -30.77 10.48 2.89
N GLU A 61 -30.43 10.59 1.62
CA GLU A 61 -29.52 9.68 0.93
C GLU A 61 -28.68 10.42 -0.11
N GLY A 62 -27.54 9.85 -0.43
CA GLY A 62 -26.70 10.26 -1.53
C GLY A 62 -26.40 9.08 -2.45
N GLU A 63 -25.87 9.34 -3.63
CA GLU A 63 -25.52 8.29 -4.58
C GLU A 63 -24.21 8.65 -5.29
N ILE A 64 -23.35 7.67 -5.45
CA ILE A 64 -22.26 7.72 -6.41
C ILE A 64 -22.23 6.42 -7.21
N PHE A 65 -22.24 6.57 -8.54
CA PHE A 65 -22.08 5.50 -9.50
C PHE A 65 -20.88 5.75 -10.39
N ILE A 66 -20.00 4.76 -10.50
CA ILE A 66 -18.82 4.77 -11.37
C ILE A 66 -18.87 3.54 -12.27
N GLU A 67 -18.62 3.73 -13.55
CA GLU A 67 -18.47 2.66 -14.53
C GLU A 67 -17.18 2.81 -15.30
N THR A 68 -16.55 1.69 -15.65
CA THR A 68 -15.28 1.66 -16.38
C THR A 68 -15.41 0.92 -17.71
N ASP A 69 -14.49 1.18 -18.62
CA ASP A 69 -14.36 0.48 -19.92
C ASP A 69 -14.02 -1.01 -19.79
N SER A 70 -13.53 -1.44 -18.62
CA SER A 70 -13.21 -2.84 -18.31
C SER A 70 -14.35 -3.61 -17.65
N GLY A 71 -15.57 -3.06 -17.65
CA GLY A 71 -16.77 -3.72 -17.10
C GLY A 71 -16.86 -3.69 -15.57
N LEU A 72 -16.05 -2.88 -14.87
CA LEU A 72 -16.21 -2.62 -13.45
C LEU A 72 -17.30 -1.55 -13.25
N SER A 73 -18.26 -1.82 -12.36
CA SER A 73 -19.22 -0.83 -11.88
C SER A 73 -19.27 -0.79 -10.36
N ILE A 74 -19.31 0.42 -9.82
CA ILE A 74 -19.35 0.70 -8.37
C ILE A 74 -20.58 1.57 -8.13
N ASP A 75 -21.47 1.10 -7.25
CA ASP A 75 -22.67 1.83 -6.85
C ASP A 75 -22.69 1.90 -5.33
N ARG A 76 -22.66 3.12 -4.79
CA ARG A 76 -22.74 3.36 -3.35
C ARG A 76 -23.79 4.40 -3.05
N LYS A 77 -24.64 4.08 -2.07
CA LYS A 77 -25.72 4.95 -1.61
C LYS A 77 -25.65 5.01 -0.08
N PRO A 78 -24.96 6.00 0.50
CA PRO A 78 -25.04 6.27 1.92
C PRO A 78 -26.46 6.76 2.26
N ARG A 79 -27.01 6.29 3.38
CA ARG A 79 -28.39 6.55 3.80
C ARG A 79 -28.45 6.92 5.26
N GLN A 80 -29.20 7.98 5.58
CA GLN A 80 -29.41 8.39 6.95
C GLN A 80 -30.41 7.44 7.66
N GLY A 81 -29.98 6.86 8.78
CA GLY A 81 -30.85 5.98 9.58
C GLY A 81 -31.09 4.59 9.01
N MET A 82 -30.44 4.23 7.92
CA MET A 82 -30.50 2.90 7.28
C MET A 82 -29.10 2.41 6.90
N THR A 83 -29.00 1.11 6.63
CA THR A 83 -27.76 0.53 6.13
C THR A 83 -27.44 1.07 4.73
N ASP A 84 -26.20 1.49 4.52
CA ASP A 84 -25.69 1.94 3.23
C ASP A 84 -25.81 0.84 2.19
N TYR A 85 -26.26 1.22 1.00
CA TYR A 85 -26.22 0.31 -0.15
C TYR A 85 -24.84 0.35 -0.79
N LYS A 86 -24.25 -0.82 -1.03
CA LYS A 86 -22.95 -0.99 -1.65
C LYS A 86 -23.00 -2.13 -2.63
N SER A 87 -22.65 -1.87 -3.88
CA SER A 87 -22.57 -2.88 -4.92
C SER A 87 -21.35 -2.62 -5.79
N VAL A 88 -20.49 -3.62 -5.92
CA VAL A 88 -19.40 -3.62 -6.89
C VAL A 88 -19.61 -4.84 -7.80
N LYS A 89 -19.60 -4.60 -9.12
CA LYS A 89 -19.76 -5.66 -10.10
C LYS A 89 -18.61 -5.62 -11.10
N GLN A 90 -18.13 -6.80 -11.48
CA GLN A 90 -17.17 -6.98 -12.56
C GLN A 90 -17.84 -7.81 -13.67
N ASN A 91 -17.94 -7.23 -14.85
CA ASN A 91 -18.64 -7.83 -15.99
C ASN A 91 -20.08 -8.32 -15.65
N GLY A 92 -20.80 -7.50 -14.87
CA GLY A 92 -22.17 -7.80 -14.43
C GLY A 92 -22.29 -8.71 -13.20
N ASN A 93 -21.22 -9.40 -12.79
CA ASN A 93 -21.20 -10.28 -11.62
C ASN A 93 -20.85 -9.52 -10.35
N VAL A 94 -21.57 -9.76 -9.26
CA VAL A 94 -21.33 -9.13 -7.96
C VAL A 94 -20.02 -9.65 -7.38
N VAL A 95 -19.18 -8.72 -6.92
CA VAL A 95 -17.91 -9.04 -6.25
C VAL A 95 -18.18 -9.28 -4.76
N PRO A 96 -17.84 -10.46 -4.20
CA PRO A 96 -18.21 -10.81 -2.82
C PRO A 96 -17.46 -10.01 -1.74
N SER A 97 -16.25 -9.52 -2.03
CA SER A 97 -15.44 -8.70 -1.12
C SER A 97 -15.01 -7.40 -1.80
N PRO A 98 -15.95 -6.44 -1.97
CA PRO A 98 -15.73 -5.29 -2.83
C PRO A 98 -14.56 -4.40 -2.37
N GLU A 99 -14.39 -4.16 -1.06
CA GLU A 99 -13.31 -3.31 -0.56
C GLU A 99 -11.92 -3.93 -0.79
N THR A 100 -11.78 -5.23 -0.58
CA THR A 100 -10.52 -5.95 -0.86
C THR A 100 -10.22 -5.94 -2.35
N PHE A 101 -11.22 -6.23 -3.19
CA PHE A 101 -11.08 -6.21 -4.64
C PHE A 101 -10.67 -4.82 -5.16
N LEU A 102 -11.31 -3.75 -4.69
CA LEU A 102 -10.96 -2.38 -5.11
C LEU A 102 -9.54 -1.99 -4.71
N LYS A 103 -9.05 -2.44 -3.54
CA LYS A 103 -7.64 -2.22 -3.12
C LYS A 103 -6.62 -2.89 -4.04
N THR A 104 -6.98 -3.97 -4.74
CA THR A 104 -6.07 -4.60 -5.72
C THR A 104 -6.00 -3.82 -7.04
N ILE A 105 -6.98 -2.97 -7.31
CA ILE A 105 -7.09 -2.20 -8.57
C ILE A 105 -6.60 -0.77 -8.38
N PHE A 106 -6.96 -0.15 -7.27
CA PHE A 106 -6.66 1.26 -6.98
C PHE A 106 -5.66 1.37 -5.85
N THR A 107 -4.54 2.00 -6.12
CA THR A 107 -3.49 2.24 -5.13
C THR A 107 -3.75 3.53 -4.35
N PRO A 108 -3.28 3.65 -3.10
CA PRO A 108 -3.34 4.90 -2.34
C PRO A 108 -2.73 6.09 -3.09
N LEU A 109 -1.64 5.85 -3.83
CA LEU A 109 -0.96 6.88 -4.62
C LEU A 109 -1.85 7.46 -5.73
N GLN A 110 -2.65 6.62 -6.40
CA GLN A 110 -3.59 7.06 -7.44
C GLN A 110 -4.76 7.88 -6.87
N LEU A 111 -5.20 7.54 -5.65
CA LEU A 111 -6.37 8.14 -5.03
C LEU A 111 -6.04 9.42 -4.27
N SER A 112 -4.85 9.54 -3.72
CA SER A 112 -4.45 10.66 -2.86
C SER A 112 -2.96 10.99 -3.00
N PRO A 113 -2.52 11.54 -4.15
CA PRO A 113 -1.12 11.89 -4.37
C PRO A 113 -0.56 12.85 -3.31
N MET A 114 -1.39 13.77 -2.81
CA MET A 114 -0.97 14.73 -1.78
C MET A 114 -0.73 14.06 -0.43
N GLU A 115 -1.52 13.05 -0.08
CA GLU A 115 -1.31 12.24 1.12
C GLU A 115 0.03 11.50 1.05
N PHE A 116 0.35 10.92 -0.11
CA PHE A 116 1.64 10.27 -0.35
C PHE A 116 2.82 11.24 -0.17
N ILE A 117 2.72 12.48 -0.67
CA ILE A 117 3.79 13.50 -0.51
C ILE A 117 3.97 13.88 0.95
N SER A 118 2.92 13.85 1.77
CA SER A 118 2.96 14.19 3.20
C SER A 118 3.47 13.06 4.11
N MET A 119 3.57 11.81 3.59
CA MET A 119 4.11 10.67 4.32
C MET A 119 5.60 10.85 4.57
N ASP A 120 6.10 10.24 5.66
CA ASP A 120 7.54 10.12 5.89
C ASP A 120 8.20 9.21 4.84
N LYS A 121 9.51 9.34 4.66
CA LYS A 121 10.26 8.57 3.63
C LYS A 121 10.13 7.06 3.80
N LYS A 122 10.03 6.57 5.03
CA LYS A 122 9.90 5.14 5.31
C LYS A 122 8.56 4.62 4.80
N THR A 123 7.48 5.33 5.09
CA THR A 123 6.11 4.99 4.64
C THR A 123 5.98 5.17 3.11
N GLN A 124 6.56 6.23 2.52
CA GLN A 124 6.60 6.41 1.07
C GLN A 124 7.27 5.22 0.38
N ASN A 125 8.45 4.83 0.86
CA ASN A 125 9.18 3.69 0.30
C ASN A 125 8.37 2.40 0.44
N ALA A 126 7.81 2.11 1.61
CA ALA A 126 6.97 0.93 1.81
C ALA A 126 5.78 0.90 0.83
N THR A 127 5.08 2.05 0.65
CA THR A 127 3.96 2.17 -0.28
C THR A 127 4.36 1.92 -1.73
N ILE A 128 5.52 2.46 -2.17
CA ILE A 128 6.05 2.20 -3.52
C ILE A 128 6.41 0.72 -3.69
N LEU A 129 7.06 0.15 -2.68
CA LEU A 129 7.54 -1.23 -2.72
C LEU A 129 6.38 -2.25 -2.73
N ASP A 130 5.27 -1.96 -2.04
CA ASP A 130 4.05 -2.77 -2.10
C ASP A 130 3.38 -2.77 -3.49
N MET A 131 3.65 -1.75 -4.31
CA MET A 131 3.15 -1.68 -5.69
C MET A 131 4.02 -2.41 -6.70
N ILE A 132 5.27 -2.72 -6.35
CA ILE A 132 6.19 -3.45 -7.21
C ILE A 132 5.91 -4.95 -7.04
N GLN A 133 5.27 -5.55 -8.02
CA GLN A 133 5.13 -7.00 -8.10
C GLN A 133 6.43 -7.56 -8.68
N TYR A 134 7.19 -8.25 -7.87
CA TYR A 134 8.37 -8.99 -8.27
C TYR A 134 8.14 -10.47 -8.01
N ASP A 135 8.12 -11.26 -9.07
CA ASP A 135 7.98 -12.70 -8.97
C ASP A 135 9.29 -13.30 -8.46
N TRP A 136 9.27 -13.86 -7.28
CA TRP A 136 10.39 -14.49 -6.64
C TRP A 136 9.96 -15.80 -5.94
N ASN A 137 10.92 -16.65 -5.70
CA ASN A 137 10.74 -17.89 -4.95
C ASN A 137 11.98 -18.17 -4.08
N LEU A 138 11.95 -19.24 -3.32
CA LEU A 138 13.07 -19.63 -2.45
C LEU A 138 14.36 -19.93 -3.22
N ASP A 139 14.24 -20.39 -4.46
CA ASP A 139 15.42 -20.64 -5.32
C ASP A 139 16.09 -19.34 -5.74
N THR A 140 15.33 -18.25 -5.93
CA THR A 140 15.87 -16.90 -6.15
C THR A 140 16.74 -16.46 -4.98
N ILE A 141 16.31 -16.68 -3.74
CA ILE A 141 17.10 -16.37 -2.54
C ILE A 141 18.35 -17.23 -2.47
N LYS A 142 18.24 -18.53 -2.75
CA LYS A 142 19.42 -19.43 -2.78
C LYS A 142 20.43 -19.01 -3.85
N GLU A 143 19.98 -18.58 -5.02
CA GLU A 143 20.85 -18.09 -6.08
C GLU A 143 21.62 -16.82 -5.66
N TRP A 144 20.96 -15.89 -4.96
CA TRP A 144 21.58 -14.64 -4.52
C TRP A 144 22.53 -14.81 -3.33
N PHE A 145 22.18 -15.65 -2.36
CA PHE A 145 22.91 -15.80 -1.09
C PHE A 145 23.70 -17.12 -0.98
N GLY A 146 23.51 -18.04 -1.92
CA GLY A 146 24.11 -19.37 -1.87
C GLY A 146 23.40 -20.37 -0.95
N GLU A 147 22.55 -19.87 -0.07
CA GLU A 147 21.79 -20.64 0.92
C GLU A 147 20.47 -19.97 1.25
N LEU A 148 19.61 -20.63 2.04
CA LEU A 148 18.46 -19.97 2.67
C LEU A 148 18.85 -19.59 4.10
N PRO A 149 19.03 -18.30 4.41
CA PRO A 149 19.30 -17.84 5.76
C PRO A 149 18.23 -18.31 6.73
N PRO A 150 18.61 -18.92 7.88
CA PRO A 150 17.64 -19.32 8.90
C PRO A 150 17.00 -18.08 9.57
N ASP A 151 15.88 -18.32 10.28
CA ASP A 151 15.16 -17.31 11.06
C ASP A 151 14.60 -16.13 10.27
N VAL A 152 14.37 -16.32 8.96
CA VAL A 152 13.74 -15.34 8.06
C VAL A 152 12.32 -15.78 7.72
N ASN A 153 11.36 -14.87 7.81
CA ASN A 153 10.00 -15.13 7.36
C ASN A 153 9.89 -14.96 5.84
N TYR A 154 9.85 -16.06 5.09
CA TYR A 154 9.76 -16.07 3.63
C TYR A 154 8.33 -15.93 3.08
N GLU A 155 7.30 -15.80 3.92
CA GLU A 155 5.91 -15.61 3.51
C GLU A 155 5.53 -14.13 3.25
N GLN A 156 6.47 -13.23 3.45
CA GLN A 156 6.30 -11.79 3.23
C GLN A 156 6.84 -11.33 1.86
N ASN A 157 6.68 -10.06 1.52
CA ASN A 157 7.22 -9.53 0.27
C ASN A 157 8.76 -9.59 0.26
N ILE A 158 9.35 -9.67 -0.95
CA ILE A 158 10.80 -9.83 -1.14
C ILE A 158 11.65 -8.79 -0.39
N LEU A 159 11.16 -7.57 -0.26
CA LEU A 159 11.90 -6.48 0.38
C LEU A 159 11.91 -6.60 1.90
N ALA A 160 10.83 -7.07 2.49
CA ALA A 160 10.80 -7.43 3.90
C ALA A 160 11.74 -8.61 4.18
N VAL A 161 11.76 -9.62 3.32
CA VAL A 161 12.73 -10.74 3.37
C VAL A 161 14.17 -10.22 3.31
N LEU A 162 14.50 -9.35 2.34
CA LEU A 162 15.84 -8.78 2.23
C LEU A 162 16.22 -7.91 3.43
N ASN A 163 15.27 -7.15 4.00
CA ASN A 163 15.49 -6.38 5.21
C ASN A 163 15.79 -7.28 6.42
N ASP A 164 15.07 -8.40 6.58
CA ASP A 164 15.32 -9.37 7.66
C ASP A 164 16.70 -10.00 7.51
N ILE A 165 17.10 -10.35 6.28
CA ILE A 165 18.42 -10.90 5.98
C ILE A 165 19.55 -9.90 6.32
N GLN A 166 19.34 -8.60 6.04
CA GLN A 166 20.32 -7.54 6.25
C GLN A 166 20.29 -6.91 7.66
N ALA A 167 19.30 -7.24 8.48
CA ALA A 167 19.12 -6.62 9.79
C ALA A 167 20.35 -6.83 10.71
N GLU A 168 20.60 -5.88 11.61
CA GLU A 168 21.69 -5.99 12.60
C GLU A 168 21.51 -7.15 13.60
N ASN A 169 20.31 -7.71 13.69
CA ASN A 169 20.00 -8.94 14.41
C ASN A 169 19.79 -10.14 13.48
N GLY A 170 20.01 -9.97 12.17
CA GLY A 170 19.87 -11.01 11.16
C GLY A 170 21.02 -12.02 11.18
N TYR A 171 20.78 -13.16 10.53
CA TYR A 171 21.70 -14.30 10.51
C TYR A 171 23.15 -13.93 10.13
N TYR A 172 23.36 -13.22 9.03
CA TYR A 172 24.72 -12.88 8.57
C TYR A 172 25.42 -11.89 9.49
N PHE A 173 24.71 -10.94 10.08
CA PHE A 173 25.30 -10.01 11.02
C PHE A 173 25.76 -10.72 12.30
N MET A 174 24.90 -11.56 12.87
CA MET A 174 25.23 -12.34 14.08
C MET A 174 26.36 -13.34 13.82
N HIS A 175 26.31 -14.07 12.70
CA HIS A 175 27.37 -15.00 12.33
C HIS A 175 28.72 -14.28 12.15
N ARG A 176 28.74 -13.13 11.51
CA ARG A 176 29.96 -12.31 11.39
C ARG A 176 30.50 -11.87 12.76
N GLN A 177 29.62 -11.51 13.70
CA GLN A 177 30.06 -11.16 15.06
C GLN A 177 30.69 -12.35 15.76
N ASP A 178 30.10 -13.53 15.66
CA ASP A 178 30.62 -14.75 16.27
C ASP A 178 31.99 -15.14 15.70
N VAL A 179 32.12 -15.14 14.37
CA VAL A 179 33.40 -15.40 13.71
C VAL A 179 34.47 -14.38 14.12
N ASN A 180 34.14 -13.10 14.21
CA ASN A 180 35.07 -12.07 14.66
C ASN A 180 35.46 -12.25 16.13
N ARG A 181 34.56 -12.69 17.00
CA ARG A 181 34.85 -13.02 18.40
C ARG A 181 35.84 -14.17 18.47
N ASP A 182 35.60 -15.25 17.72
CA ASP A 182 36.46 -16.40 17.69
C ASP A 182 37.86 -16.09 17.14
N ILE A 183 37.95 -15.25 16.10
CA ILE A 183 39.23 -14.76 15.57
C ILE A 183 39.99 -13.98 16.66
N ARG A 184 39.32 -13.11 17.41
CA ARG A 184 39.98 -12.34 18.51
C ARG A 184 40.46 -13.28 19.58
N ALA A 185 39.68 -14.28 19.99
CA ALA A 185 40.09 -15.26 21.01
C ALA A 185 41.31 -16.07 20.51
N LYS A 186 41.29 -16.56 19.28
CA LYS A 186 42.45 -17.29 18.71
C LYS A 186 43.69 -16.40 18.60
N LYS A 187 43.56 -15.15 18.20
CA LYS A 187 44.70 -14.20 18.16
C LYS A 187 45.30 -13.94 19.56
N ALA A 188 44.44 -13.84 20.58
CA ALA A 188 44.92 -13.66 21.95
C ALA A 188 45.73 -14.91 22.43
N VAL A 189 45.25 -16.12 22.14
CA VAL A 189 45.97 -17.38 22.43
C VAL A 189 47.33 -17.43 21.72
N ILE A 190 47.35 -17.08 20.42
CA ILE A 190 48.60 -17.06 19.64
C ILE A 190 49.60 -16.05 20.22
N ALA A 191 49.13 -14.87 20.62
CA ALA A 191 49.98 -13.85 21.25
C ALA A 191 50.55 -14.32 22.59
N ASP A 192 49.73 -15.01 23.40
CA ASP A 192 50.15 -15.56 24.70
C ASP A 192 51.20 -16.66 24.51
N ILE A 193 50.99 -17.58 23.57
CA ILE A 193 51.98 -18.63 23.20
C ILE A 193 53.26 -17.96 22.70
N GLY A 194 53.15 -16.95 21.79
CA GLY A 194 54.31 -16.25 21.24
C GLY A 194 55.12 -15.53 22.31
N SER A 195 54.48 -15.00 23.33
CA SER A 195 55.16 -14.33 24.46
C SER A 195 55.82 -15.30 25.46
N SER A 196 55.36 -16.55 25.47
CA SER A 196 55.89 -17.60 26.35
C SER A 196 57.01 -18.43 25.72
N LEU A 197 57.29 -18.24 24.40
CA LEU A 197 58.41 -18.88 23.76
C LEU A 197 59.75 -18.21 24.10
N PRO A 198 60.84 -18.96 24.36
CA PRO A 198 62.18 -18.39 24.56
C PRO A 198 62.64 -17.64 23.32
N ILE A 199 63.28 -16.49 23.53
CA ILE A 199 63.78 -15.58 22.45
C ILE A 199 64.84 -16.24 21.55
N ASP A 200 65.40 -17.38 21.93
CA ASP A 200 66.45 -18.12 21.25
C ASP A 200 65.92 -19.34 20.49
N TYR A 201 65.06 -19.12 19.47
CA TYR A 201 64.74 -20.13 18.49
C TYR A 201 64.84 -19.55 17.10
#